data_aece97a41e8ef9a6eafd897a53507411
#
_entry.id   aece97a41e8ef9a6eafd897a53507411
#
_cell.length_a   1.000
_cell.length_b   1.000
_cell.length_c   1.000
_cell.angle_alpha   90.00
_cell.angle_beta   90.00
_cell.angle_gamma   90.00
#
_symmetry.space_group_name_H-M   'P 1'
#
loop_
_entity.id
_entity.type
_entity.pdbx_description
1 polymer ?
#
loop_
_entity_poly.entity_id
_entity_poly.type
_entity_poly.pdbx_seq_one_letter_code
_entity_poly.pdbx_strand_id
1 'polypeptide(L)'
;TSAIAHTALGYREQEGAYTHDPERARELLDELGWVPGPDGIRTRDGERLEFTINEAVPQPRSREIITKIQEQLRRIGVVIHLNPGDNATQNADSKDYHKIQIRHTMVGRADYDVIKSMWHSTNRNELLNGSDDTVHDQHLDDMLHQIASLAEEADRAAQAREVQDYLTEQAYILPLFEEPVVYGVQPHVHGFQP
;
A
#
# COMPACT_ATOMS: atom_id res chain seq x y z
N THR A 1 8.73 -8.05 5.61
CA THR A 1 7.41 -7.39 5.58
C THR A 1 6.57 -7.90 4.41
N SER A 2 5.27 -7.87 4.53
CA SER A 2 4.32 -8.34 3.52
C SER A 2 3.08 -7.44 3.48
N ALA A 3 2.16 -7.72 2.56
CA ALA A 3 0.88 -7.05 2.42
C ALA A 3 -0.03 -7.18 3.65
N ILE A 4 0.18 -8.22 4.45
CA ILE A 4 -0.58 -8.50 5.68
C ILE A 4 0.37 -8.69 6.86
N ALA A 5 -0.16 -8.56 8.07
CA ALA A 5 0.61 -8.74 9.30
C ALA A 5 1.10 -10.20 9.45
N HIS A 6 2.24 -10.39 10.13
CA HIS A 6 2.82 -11.73 10.36
C HIS A 6 1.90 -12.67 11.16
N THR A 7 0.91 -12.13 11.86
CA THR A 7 -0.11 -12.90 12.59
C THR A 7 -1.30 -13.34 11.72
N ALA A 8 -1.37 -12.86 10.48
CA ALA A 8 -2.48 -13.16 9.60
C ALA A 8 -2.34 -14.54 8.94
N LEU A 9 -3.48 -15.19 8.72
CA LEU A 9 -3.53 -16.46 8.00
C LEU A 9 -2.91 -16.32 6.60
N GLY A 10 -1.98 -17.21 6.27
CA GLY A 10 -1.31 -17.20 4.98
C GLY A 10 -0.19 -16.15 4.86
N TYR A 11 0.24 -15.53 5.97
CA TYR A 11 1.41 -14.66 5.91
C TYR A 11 2.61 -15.33 5.25
N ARG A 12 3.30 -14.56 4.43
CA ARG A 12 4.56 -14.94 3.81
C ARG A 12 5.48 -13.74 3.74
N GLU A 13 6.69 -13.89 4.26
CA GLU A 13 7.73 -12.87 4.12
C GLU A 13 8.10 -12.71 2.64
N GLN A 14 8.10 -11.47 2.17
CA GLN A 14 8.46 -11.11 0.79
C GLN A 14 9.93 -10.68 0.75
N GLU A 15 10.84 -11.61 1.07
CA GLU A 15 12.28 -11.34 1.10
C GLU A 15 12.80 -10.90 -0.28
N GLY A 16 13.49 -9.77 -0.31
CA GLY A 16 14.18 -9.27 -1.51
C GLY A 16 13.25 -8.71 -2.61
N ALA A 17 11.93 -8.70 -2.40
CA ALA A 17 10.99 -8.17 -3.37
C ALA A 17 11.19 -6.66 -3.62
N TYR A 18 11.49 -5.92 -2.55
CA TYR A 18 11.73 -4.48 -2.60
C TYR A 18 13.07 -4.14 -1.96
N THR A 19 14.14 -4.21 -2.76
CA THR A 19 15.46 -3.74 -2.34
C THR A 19 15.58 -2.24 -2.60
N HIS A 20 16.23 -1.52 -1.67
CA HIS A 20 16.51 -0.11 -1.88
C HIS A 20 17.61 0.07 -2.94
N ASP A 21 17.22 0.32 -4.16
CA ASP A 21 18.11 0.53 -5.31
C ASP A 21 17.70 1.79 -6.11
N PRO A 22 18.18 2.97 -5.70
CA PRO A 22 17.88 4.22 -6.41
C PRO A 22 18.43 4.29 -7.82
N GLU A 23 19.52 3.58 -8.12
CA GLU A 23 20.10 3.55 -9.47
C GLU A 23 19.20 2.74 -10.41
N ARG A 24 18.77 1.56 -9.97
CA ARG A 24 17.82 0.77 -10.74
C ARG A 24 16.49 1.50 -10.93
N ALA A 25 16.04 2.23 -9.91
CA ALA A 25 14.83 3.05 -10.03
C ALA A 25 14.98 4.14 -11.10
N ARG A 26 16.15 4.79 -11.19
CA ARG A 26 16.41 5.77 -12.27
C ARG A 26 16.42 5.14 -13.65
N GLU A 27 17.08 3.98 -13.80
CA GLU A 27 17.09 3.23 -15.05
C GLU A 27 15.69 2.89 -15.53
N LEU A 28 14.84 2.35 -14.65
CA LEU A 28 13.45 2.02 -14.97
C LEU A 28 12.66 3.26 -15.41
N LEU A 29 12.87 4.39 -14.76
CA LEU A 29 12.22 5.63 -15.14
C LEU A 29 12.73 6.13 -16.51
N ASP A 30 14.02 5.99 -16.79
CA ASP A 30 14.60 6.32 -18.11
C ASP A 30 14.04 5.40 -19.22
N GLU A 31 13.95 4.08 -18.96
CA GLU A 31 13.34 3.10 -19.87
C GLU A 31 11.88 3.44 -20.21
N LEU A 32 11.15 4.03 -19.25
CA LEU A 32 9.76 4.48 -19.40
C LEU A 32 9.65 5.87 -20.06
N GLY A 33 10.77 6.51 -20.41
CA GLY A 33 10.80 7.81 -21.05
C GLY A 33 10.65 9.01 -20.09
N TRP A 34 10.74 8.78 -18.78
CA TRP A 34 10.78 9.86 -17.80
C TRP A 34 12.19 10.42 -17.68
N VAL A 35 12.47 11.56 -18.32
CA VAL A 35 13.79 12.19 -18.34
C VAL A 35 13.91 13.33 -17.34
N PRO A 36 15.10 13.56 -16.73
CA PRO A 36 15.30 14.67 -15.80
C PRO A 36 15.04 16.03 -16.44
N GLY A 37 14.19 16.83 -15.84
CA GLY A 37 13.97 18.22 -16.20
C GLY A 37 15.03 19.17 -15.61
N PRO A 38 14.95 20.48 -15.91
CA PRO A 38 15.95 21.47 -15.49
C PRO A 38 16.10 21.63 -13.97
N ASP A 39 15.05 21.33 -13.23
CA ASP A 39 15.02 21.35 -11.74
C ASP A 39 15.28 19.99 -11.10
N GLY A 40 15.67 19.01 -11.92
CA GLY A 40 15.93 17.63 -11.50
C GLY A 40 14.68 16.77 -11.34
N ILE A 41 13.48 17.30 -11.54
CA ILE A 41 12.25 16.52 -11.55
C ILE A 41 12.03 15.94 -12.94
N ARG A 42 11.66 14.67 -12.98
CA ARG A 42 11.44 13.95 -14.24
C ARG A 42 10.19 14.43 -14.95
N THR A 43 10.28 14.46 -16.27
CA THR A 43 9.18 14.84 -17.15
C THR A 43 9.06 13.88 -18.32
N ARG A 44 7.83 13.68 -18.80
CA ARG A 44 7.53 12.92 -20.00
C ARG A 44 6.36 13.59 -20.73
N ASP A 45 6.47 13.84 -22.02
CA ASP A 45 5.44 14.47 -22.85
C ASP A 45 4.94 15.83 -22.30
N GLY A 46 5.81 16.56 -21.59
CA GLY A 46 5.47 17.83 -20.95
C GLY A 46 4.88 17.73 -19.56
N GLU A 47 4.56 16.53 -19.11
CA GLU A 47 4.05 16.27 -17.76
C GLU A 47 5.20 15.99 -16.79
N ARG A 48 5.02 16.43 -15.53
CA ARG A 48 5.97 16.20 -14.44
C ARG A 48 5.61 14.93 -13.70
N LEU A 49 6.62 14.21 -13.22
CA LEU A 49 6.43 13.01 -12.40
C LEU A 49 6.11 13.41 -10.95
N GLU A 50 4.84 13.69 -10.72
CA GLU A 50 4.33 14.18 -9.43
C GLU A 50 3.09 13.38 -9.03
N PHE A 51 2.99 13.07 -7.73
CA PHE A 51 1.88 12.34 -7.14
C PHE A 51 1.42 13.03 -5.86
N THR A 52 0.17 12.78 -5.49
CA THR A 52 -0.37 13.21 -4.19
C THR A 52 -0.64 12.00 -3.31
N ILE A 53 -0.21 12.08 -2.04
CA ILE A 53 -0.39 11.04 -1.03
C ILE A 53 -1.30 11.52 0.09
N ASN A 54 -2.23 10.67 0.51
CA ASN A 54 -2.99 10.88 1.74
C ASN A 54 -2.17 10.51 2.98
N GLU A 55 -2.32 11.31 4.03
CA GLU A 55 -1.80 10.99 5.36
C GLU A 55 -2.72 9.96 6.04
N ALA A 56 -2.16 8.97 6.72
CA ALA A 56 -2.94 8.08 7.59
C ALA A 56 -3.19 8.80 8.94
N VAL A 57 -4.20 9.63 9.01
CA VAL A 57 -4.47 10.54 10.13
C VAL A 57 -4.51 9.86 11.51
N PRO A 58 -5.05 8.63 11.68
CA PRO A 58 -5.03 7.97 12.99
C PRO A 58 -3.67 7.41 13.38
N GLN A 59 -2.73 7.29 12.42
CA GLN A 59 -1.46 6.63 12.64
C GLN A 59 -0.41 7.59 13.16
N PRO A 60 0.20 7.33 14.33
CA PRO A 60 1.33 8.10 14.82
C PRO A 60 2.46 8.15 13.78
N ARG A 61 3.11 9.30 13.64
CA ARG A 61 4.24 9.53 12.73
C ARG A 61 3.96 9.41 11.23
N SER A 62 2.71 9.29 10.79
CA SER A 62 2.38 9.20 9.37
C SER A 62 3.05 10.31 8.56
N ARG A 63 2.99 11.56 9.03
CA ARG A 63 3.62 12.71 8.38
C ARG A 63 5.14 12.61 8.30
N GLU A 64 5.79 12.14 9.35
CA GLU A 64 7.25 11.93 9.37
C GLU A 64 7.67 10.87 8.35
N ILE A 65 6.92 9.78 8.25
CA ILE A 65 7.15 8.70 7.27
C ILE A 65 7.02 9.24 5.84
N ILE A 66 5.93 9.95 5.56
CA ILE A 66 5.69 10.55 4.24
C ILE A 66 6.80 11.55 3.89
N THR A 67 7.25 12.37 4.84
CA THR A 67 8.37 13.30 4.62
C THR A 67 9.64 12.56 4.21
N LYS A 68 9.95 11.41 4.82
CA LYS A 68 11.09 10.59 4.42
C LYS A 68 10.94 9.99 3.02
N ILE A 69 9.75 9.54 2.67
CA ILE A 69 9.44 9.05 1.32
C ILE A 69 9.61 10.18 0.31
N GLN A 70 9.08 11.38 0.58
CA GLN A 70 9.27 12.56 -0.27
C GLN A 70 10.75 12.87 -0.52
N GLU A 71 11.57 12.88 0.55
CA GLU A 71 13.01 13.13 0.45
C GLU A 71 13.73 12.10 -0.43
N GLN A 72 13.40 10.82 -0.29
CA GLN A 72 14.01 9.74 -1.05
C GLN A 72 13.60 9.76 -2.53
N LEU A 73 12.32 9.91 -2.82
CA LEU A 73 11.79 9.94 -4.17
C LEU A 73 12.26 11.18 -4.93
N ARG A 74 12.39 12.34 -4.26
CA ARG A 74 12.92 13.53 -4.90
C ARG A 74 14.36 13.34 -5.42
N ARG A 75 15.19 12.51 -4.79
CA ARG A 75 16.55 12.21 -5.25
C ARG A 75 16.61 11.47 -6.58
N ILE A 76 15.50 10.83 -6.97
CA ILE A 76 15.37 10.15 -8.25
C ILE A 76 14.45 10.91 -9.23
N GLY A 77 14.07 12.15 -8.87
CA GLY A 77 13.31 13.04 -9.72
C GLY A 77 11.79 12.89 -9.65
N VAL A 78 11.27 12.30 -8.57
CA VAL A 78 9.82 12.15 -8.32
C VAL A 78 9.38 13.10 -7.21
N VAL A 79 8.28 13.82 -7.40
CA VAL A 79 7.68 14.69 -6.38
C VAL A 79 6.47 14.02 -5.77
N ILE A 80 6.36 14.07 -4.44
CA ILE A 80 5.18 13.67 -3.71
C ILE A 80 4.61 14.88 -2.97
N HIS A 81 3.34 15.15 -3.19
CA HIS A 81 2.58 16.17 -2.47
C HIS A 81 1.76 15.52 -1.35
N LEU A 82 1.83 16.07 -0.16
CA LEU A 82 0.98 15.62 0.94
C LEU A 82 -0.40 16.29 0.85
N ASN A 83 -1.47 15.47 0.83
CA ASN A 83 -2.84 15.96 0.97
C ASN A 83 -3.20 16.04 2.46
N PRO A 84 -3.22 17.23 3.07
CA PRO A 84 -3.61 17.38 4.47
C PRO A 84 -5.13 17.34 4.60
N GLY A 85 -5.63 16.78 5.69
CA GLY A 85 -7.06 16.77 5.96
C GLY A 85 -7.45 15.87 7.12
N ASP A 86 -8.70 15.92 7.51
CA ASP A 86 -9.27 14.95 8.41
C ASP A 86 -9.62 13.65 7.68
N ASN A 87 -9.95 12.61 8.42
CA ASN A 87 -10.31 11.31 7.86
C ASN A 87 -11.47 11.36 6.85
N ALA A 88 -12.45 12.21 7.07
CA ALA A 88 -13.61 12.28 6.20
C ALA A 88 -13.23 12.89 4.85
N THR A 89 -12.49 13.99 4.86
CA THR A 89 -11.97 14.66 3.67
C THR A 89 -11.03 13.74 2.90
N GLN A 90 -10.08 13.10 3.57
CA GLN A 90 -9.13 12.19 2.91
C GLN A 90 -9.81 10.95 2.32
N ASN A 91 -10.81 10.40 2.99
CA ASN A 91 -11.60 9.30 2.44
C ASN A 91 -12.44 9.72 1.23
N ALA A 92 -12.95 10.94 1.21
CA ALA A 92 -13.66 11.48 0.06
C ALA A 92 -12.72 11.70 -1.12
N ASP A 93 -11.55 12.32 -0.87
CA ASP A 93 -10.56 12.63 -1.90
C ASP A 93 -9.92 11.36 -2.49
N SER A 94 -9.72 10.31 -1.69
CA SER A 94 -9.13 9.04 -2.16
C SER A 94 -10.01 8.27 -3.15
N LYS A 95 -11.27 8.69 -3.33
CA LYS A 95 -12.16 8.15 -4.37
C LYS A 95 -11.90 8.75 -5.75
N ASP A 96 -11.14 9.82 -5.80
CA ASP A 96 -10.80 10.53 -7.03
C ASP A 96 -9.29 10.35 -7.29
N TYR A 97 -8.96 9.48 -8.21
CA TYR A 97 -7.59 9.19 -8.63
C TYR A 97 -6.85 10.44 -9.17
N HIS A 98 -7.57 11.41 -9.75
CA HIS A 98 -6.95 12.65 -10.19
C HIS A 98 -6.48 13.52 -9.02
N LYS A 99 -7.04 13.31 -7.83
CA LYS A 99 -6.62 13.98 -6.61
C LYS A 99 -5.56 13.21 -5.84
N ILE A 100 -5.76 11.90 -5.66
CA ILE A 100 -4.93 11.06 -4.81
C ILE A 100 -4.49 9.81 -5.58
N GLN A 101 -3.20 9.68 -5.81
CA GLN A 101 -2.61 8.54 -6.49
C GLN A 101 -1.96 7.55 -5.52
N ILE A 102 -1.63 7.99 -4.31
CA ILE A 102 -0.95 7.16 -3.30
C ILE A 102 -1.69 7.27 -1.97
N ARG A 103 -1.88 6.16 -1.30
CA ARG A 103 -2.48 6.14 0.02
C ARG A 103 -1.57 5.46 1.03
N HIS A 104 -1.23 6.20 2.09
CA HIS A 104 -0.63 5.60 3.28
C HIS A 104 -1.74 5.01 4.14
N THR A 105 -1.70 3.72 4.39
CA THR A 105 -2.73 3.00 5.14
C THR A 105 -2.11 2.01 6.11
N MET A 106 -2.91 1.51 7.04
CA MET A 106 -2.53 0.49 8.02
C MET A 106 -3.46 -0.71 7.90
N VAL A 107 -2.88 -1.90 7.93
CA VAL A 107 -3.60 -3.17 7.94
C VAL A 107 -3.51 -3.75 9.35
N GLY A 108 -4.62 -3.75 10.08
CA GLY A 108 -4.64 -4.15 11.50
C GLY A 108 -5.45 -5.41 11.80
N ARG A 109 -5.86 -6.18 10.80
CA ARG A 109 -6.68 -7.40 10.98
C ARG A 109 -5.91 -8.64 10.58
N ALA A 110 -6.14 -9.72 11.32
CA ALA A 110 -5.47 -11.01 11.11
C ALA A 110 -6.24 -11.98 10.22
N ASP A 111 -7.48 -11.66 9.83
CA ASP A 111 -8.32 -12.53 9.00
C ASP A 111 -8.12 -12.29 7.49
N TYR A 112 -8.46 -13.29 6.68
CA TYR A 112 -8.35 -13.19 5.22
C TYR A 112 -9.32 -12.18 4.60
N ASP A 113 -10.40 -11.83 5.29
CA ASP A 113 -11.36 -10.81 4.82
C ASP A 113 -10.70 -9.43 4.71
N VAL A 114 -9.61 -9.20 5.44
CA VAL A 114 -8.83 -7.97 5.30
C VAL A 114 -8.29 -7.82 3.89
N ILE A 115 -7.74 -8.90 3.31
CA ILE A 115 -7.20 -8.91 1.96
C ILE A 115 -8.30 -8.52 0.97
N LYS A 116 -9.43 -9.22 1.03
CA LYS A 116 -10.58 -8.92 0.15
C LYS A 116 -11.15 -7.52 0.38
N SER A 117 -11.28 -7.10 1.62
CA SER A 117 -11.86 -5.78 1.93
C SER A 117 -10.99 -4.62 1.48
N MET A 118 -9.68 -4.82 1.37
CA MET A 118 -8.74 -3.78 0.96
C MET A 118 -8.53 -3.71 -0.54
N TRP A 119 -8.49 -4.84 -1.23
CA TRP A 119 -8.03 -4.87 -2.62
C TRP A 119 -9.06 -5.33 -3.66
N HIS A 120 -10.21 -5.83 -3.24
CA HIS A 120 -11.26 -6.18 -4.19
C HIS A 120 -11.94 -4.93 -4.75
N SER A 121 -12.11 -4.85 -6.06
CA SER A 121 -12.62 -3.68 -6.79
C SER A 121 -13.97 -3.15 -6.32
N THR A 122 -14.83 -3.98 -5.73
CA THR A 122 -16.17 -3.59 -5.29
C THR A 122 -16.27 -3.24 -3.80
N ASN A 123 -15.23 -3.48 -2.99
CA ASN A 123 -15.38 -3.39 -1.54
C ASN A 123 -14.96 -2.06 -0.93
N ARG A 124 -13.82 -1.53 -1.33
CA ARG A 124 -13.31 -0.24 -0.84
C ARG A 124 -12.48 0.45 -1.90
N ASN A 125 -12.49 1.75 -1.85
CA ASN A 125 -11.68 2.60 -2.71
C ASN A 125 -10.28 2.78 -2.12
N GLU A 126 -9.59 1.71 -1.79
CA GLU A 126 -8.32 1.89 -1.08
C GLU A 126 -7.10 1.85 -1.96
N LEU A 127 -7.10 1.08 -3.04
CA LEU A 127 -5.95 1.01 -3.92
C LEU A 127 -6.31 0.81 -5.39
N LEU A 128 -7.25 -0.07 -5.69
CA LEU A 128 -7.55 -0.48 -7.05
C LEU A 128 -8.96 -0.10 -7.49
N ASN A 129 -9.68 0.58 -6.61
CA ASN A 129 -11.04 1.05 -6.83
C ASN A 129 -11.06 2.50 -7.29
N GLY A 130 -10.35 2.81 -8.32
CA GLY A 130 -10.52 4.09 -8.97
C GLY A 130 -11.98 4.26 -9.43
N SER A 131 -12.59 5.40 -9.09
CA SER A 131 -13.89 5.78 -9.59
C SER A 131 -13.97 5.84 -11.12
N ASP A 132 -12.84 5.74 -11.81
CA ASP A 132 -12.67 6.00 -13.23
C ASP A 132 -11.99 4.86 -14.00
N ASP A 133 -12.19 3.60 -13.59
CA ASP A 133 -11.61 2.41 -14.24
C ASP A 133 -10.07 2.43 -14.38
N THR A 134 -9.38 3.20 -13.56
CA THR A 134 -7.94 3.44 -13.71
C THR A 134 -7.10 2.23 -13.40
N VAL A 135 -7.53 1.40 -12.44
CA VAL A 135 -6.94 0.10 -12.19
C VAL A 135 -8.07 -0.90 -11.94
N HIS A 136 -8.46 -1.60 -12.96
CA HIS A 136 -9.40 -2.71 -12.85
C HIS A 136 -8.67 -4.01 -13.12
N ASP A 137 -8.37 -4.75 -12.07
CA ASP A 137 -7.66 -6.02 -12.16
C ASP A 137 -8.61 -7.17 -11.85
N GLN A 138 -9.22 -7.70 -12.91
CA GLN A 138 -10.13 -8.83 -12.82
C GLN A 138 -9.44 -10.09 -12.29
N HIS A 139 -8.14 -10.28 -12.59
CA HIS A 139 -7.40 -11.44 -12.11
C HIS A 139 -7.25 -11.39 -10.59
N LEU A 140 -6.92 -10.22 -10.04
CA LEU A 140 -6.86 -10.04 -8.58
C LEU A 140 -8.24 -10.28 -7.93
N ASP A 141 -9.31 -9.75 -8.52
CA ASP A 141 -10.66 -9.96 -8.02
C ASP A 141 -11.04 -11.45 -8.01
N ASP A 142 -10.70 -12.18 -9.04
CA ASP A 142 -10.94 -13.62 -9.13
C ASP A 142 -10.15 -14.39 -8.06
N MET A 143 -8.88 -14.07 -7.84
CA MET A 143 -8.05 -14.65 -6.78
C MET A 143 -8.66 -14.39 -5.39
N LEU A 144 -9.14 -13.18 -5.14
CA LEU A 144 -9.78 -12.79 -3.88
C LEU A 144 -11.13 -13.50 -3.66
N HIS A 145 -11.91 -13.71 -4.72
CA HIS A 145 -13.12 -14.52 -4.66
C HIS A 145 -12.83 -15.98 -4.36
N GLN A 146 -11.76 -16.52 -4.93
CA GLN A 146 -11.36 -17.91 -4.72
C GLN A 146 -11.08 -18.18 -3.24
N ILE A 147 -10.36 -17.31 -2.53
CA ILE A 147 -10.11 -17.46 -1.08
C ILE A 147 -11.44 -17.68 -0.33
N ALA A 148 -12.45 -16.88 -0.63
CA ALA A 148 -13.75 -16.94 0.06
C ALA A 148 -14.53 -18.25 -0.23
N SER A 149 -14.24 -18.94 -1.32
CA SER A 149 -14.89 -20.20 -1.73
C SER A 149 -14.27 -21.45 -1.10
N LEU A 150 -13.05 -21.34 -0.57
CA LEU A 150 -12.29 -22.47 -0.02
C LEU A 150 -12.78 -22.81 1.40
N ALA A 151 -13.09 -24.08 1.65
CA ALA A 151 -13.55 -24.55 2.95
C ALA A 151 -12.40 -24.76 3.93
N GLU A 152 -11.30 -25.35 3.46
CA GLU A 152 -10.16 -25.72 4.28
C GLU A 152 -9.25 -24.52 4.55
N GLU A 153 -8.82 -24.36 5.82
CA GLU A 153 -7.95 -23.27 6.23
C GLU A 153 -6.59 -23.28 5.52
N ALA A 154 -6.03 -24.49 5.31
CA ALA A 154 -4.75 -24.65 4.62
C ALA A 154 -4.81 -24.17 3.16
N ASP A 155 -5.92 -24.41 2.47
CA ASP A 155 -6.13 -23.96 1.10
C ASP A 155 -6.33 -22.44 1.04
N ARG A 156 -7.09 -21.86 1.98
CA ARG A 156 -7.22 -20.41 2.11
C ARG A 156 -5.86 -19.74 2.37
N ALA A 157 -5.05 -20.35 3.25
CA ALA A 157 -3.70 -19.83 3.52
C ALA A 157 -2.79 -19.91 2.29
N ALA A 158 -2.89 -20.97 1.50
CA ALA A 158 -2.14 -21.10 0.25
C ALA A 158 -2.54 -20.01 -0.76
N GLN A 159 -3.84 -19.85 -0.98
CA GLN A 159 -4.36 -18.82 -1.88
C GLN A 159 -4.02 -17.39 -1.42
N ALA A 160 -4.05 -17.13 -0.10
CA ALA A 160 -3.65 -15.83 0.44
C ALA A 160 -2.17 -15.51 0.19
N ARG A 161 -1.30 -16.53 0.16
CA ARG A 161 0.12 -16.36 -0.24
C ARG A 161 0.26 -16.00 -1.71
N GLU A 162 -0.49 -16.64 -2.59
CA GLU A 162 -0.48 -16.31 -4.02
C GLU A 162 -0.95 -14.88 -4.28
N VAL A 163 -1.98 -14.42 -3.56
CA VAL A 163 -2.42 -13.03 -3.64
C VAL A 163 -1.33 -12.06 -3.18
N GLN A 164 -0.61 -12.36 -2.10
CA GLN A 164 0.49 -11.51 -1.63
C GLN A 164 1.63 -11.45 -2.66
N ASP A 165 1.99 -12.57 -3.26
CA ASP A 165 2.99 -12.64 -4.31
C ASP A 165 2.56 -11.77 -5.51
N TYR A 166 1.33 -11.90 -5.95
CA TYR A 166 0.77 -11.11 -7.05
C TYR A 166 0.76 -9.61 -6.76
N LEU A 167 0.28 -9.18 -5.59
CA LEU A 167 0.28 -7.77 -5.18
C LEU A 167 1.70 -7.18 -5.18
N THR A 168 2.68 -8.00 -4.83
CA THR A 168 4.10 -7.63 -4.82
C THR A 168 4.67 -7.53 -6.22
N GLU A 169 4.39 -8.50 -7.10
CA GLU A 169 4.82 -8.50 -8.50
C GLU A 169 4.26 -7.32 -9.30
N GLN A 170 3.00 -6.98 -9.05
CA GLN A 170 2.35 -5.83 -9.69
C GLN A 170 2.75 -4.48 -9.06
N ALA A 171 3.53 -4.49 -7.98
CA ALA A 171 3.91 -3.30 -7.22
C ALA A 171 2.71 -2.46 -6.74
N TYR A 172 1.57 -3.11 -6.47
CA TYR A 172 0.36 -2.42 -6.00
C TYR A 172 0.49 -1.90 -4.58
N ILE A 173 1.36 -2.51 -3.79
CA ILE A 173 1.61 -2.14 -2.40
C ILE A 173 3.10 -2.06 -2.12
N LEU A 174 3.47 -1.17 -1.21
CA LEU A 174 4.80 -1.09 -0.62
C LEU A 174 4.68 -1.30 0.89
N PRO A 175 4.93 -2.50 1.42
CA PRO A 175 4.96 -2.74 2.85
C PRO A 175 6.13 -1.99 3.49
N LEU A 176 5.86 -1.11 4.45
CA LEU A 176 6.89 -0.28 5.08
C LEU A 176 7.44 -0.93 6.35
N PHE A 177 6.58 -1.25 7.29
CA PHE A 177 6.94 -1.87 8.57
C PHE A 177 5.68 -2.37 9.29
N GLU A 178 5.87 -3.20 10.30
CA GLU A 178 4.83 -3.56 11.27
C GLU A 178 4.97 -2.70 12.52
N GLU A 179 3.86 -2.13 12.98
CA GLU A 179 3.83 -1.33 14.19
C GLU A 179 3.40 -2.19 15.37
N PRO A 180 4.22 -2.32 16.43
CA PRO A 180 3.85 -3.09 17.60
C PRO A 180 2.78 -2.35 18.41
N VAL A 181 1.73 -3.05 18.81
CA VAL A 181 0.75 -2.53 19.77
C VAL A 181 1.23 -2.82 21.18
N VAL A 182 1.43 -1.77 21.98
CA VAL A 182 1.90 -1.88 23.37
C VAL A 182 0.72 -1.67 24.32
N TYR A 183 0.49 -2.65 25.17
CA TYR A 183 -0.55 -2.60 26.20
C TYR A 183 0.06 -2.34 27.56
N GLY A 184 -0.43 -1.30 28.25
CA GLY A 184 -0.15 -1.08 29.66
C GLY A 184 -1.25 -1.74 30.52
N VAL A 185 -0.88 -2.74 31.32
CA VAL A 185 -1.83 -3.48 32.17
C VAL A 185 -1.56 -3.18 33.64
N GLN A 186 -2.60 -2.83 34.37
CA GLN A 186 -2.51 -2.59 35.83
C GLN A 186 -2.20 -3.90 36.58
N PRO A 187 -1.43 -3.86 37.69
CA PRO A 187 -0.98 -5.05 38.39
C PRO A 187 -2.10 -5.99 38.88
N HIS A 188 -3.31 -5.48 39.04
CA HIS A 188 -4.48 -6.27 39.49
C HIS A 188 -5.26 -6.91 38.35
N VAL A 189 -4.89 -6.68 37.11
CA VAL A 189 -5.52 -7.32 35.92
C VAL A 189 -4.77 -8.61 35.64
N HIS A 190 -5.44 -9.74 35.77
CA HIS A 190 -4.89 -11.06 35.50
C HIS A 190 -5.55 -11.69 34.29
N GLY A 191 -4.79 -12.51 33.54
CA GLY A 191 -5.31 -13.26 32.39
C GLY A 191 -5.57 -12.40 31.13
N PHE A 192 -5.07 -11.16 31.07
CA PHE A 192 -5.11 -10.37 29.83
C PHE A 192 -4.20 -11.02 28.80
N GLN A 193 -4.78 -11.35 27.65
CA GLN A 193 -4.07 -11.76 26.43
C GLN A 193 -4.53 -10.82 25.31
N PRO A 194 -3.61 -10.07 24.68
CA PRO A 194 -3.94 -9.16 23.56
C PRO A 194 -4.36 -9.89 22.32
#